data_f4e2ed198a12b468bbd8fa7b4dcc876e
#
_entry.id   f4e2ed198a12b468bbd8fa7b4dcc876e
#
_cell.length_a   1.000
_cell.length_b   1.000
_cell.length_c   1.000
_cell.angle_alpha   90.00
_cell.angle_beta   90.00
_cell.angle_gamma   90.00
#
_symmetry.space_group_name_H-M   'P 1'
#
loop_
_entity.id
_entity.type
_entity.pdbx_description
1 polymer ?
#
loop_
_entity_poly.entity_id
_entity_poly.type
_entity_poly.pdbx_seq_one_letter_code
_entity_poly.pdbx_strand_id
1 'polypeptide(L)'
;MNETLSHEKKALSAKAIEKMKSGDKDKSDIGENVGLRVSCGKTGKKSFFYRYRSPIDGSIKQYPIGVYPEVTLSEARVKLKELKIERSKGVCPKARLEQEKIDHQKNKAITEQKKERDAFTIHSLVDLYLDDVICDRQILDSKTGNIKFIKGARKLKGQSETRRTLYTDVVKVLGDMPAIEVTKRDVITMINNIINRGSKVQGGRVLAELNLAYEYAIGIGR
;
A
#
# COMPACT_ATOMS: atom_id res chain seq x y z
N MET A 1 -64.58 3.95 6.83
CA MET A 1 -63.96 5.08 6.12
C MET A 1 -62.52 5.18 6.61
N ASN A 2 -61.59 4.61 5.87
CA ASN A 2 -60.14 4.71 6.19
C ASN A 2 -59.58 5.89 5.41
N GLU A 3 -59.38 7.01 6.06
CA GLU A 3 -58.64 8.13 5.50
C GLU A 3 -57.15 7.73 5.40
N THR A 4 -56.73 7.36 4.25
CA THR A 4 -55.32 7.29 3.89
C THR A 4 -54.75 8.70 3.78
N LEU A 5 -54.22 9.21 4.88
CA LEU A 5 -53.42 10.44 4.92
C LEU A 5 -52.25 10.28 3.93
N SER A 6 -52.42 10.80 2.73
CA SER A 6 -51.34 10.96 1.76
C SER A 6 -50.33 11.92 2.35
N HIS A 7 -49.25 11.41 2.92
CA HIS A 7 -48.10 12.23 3.33
C HIS A 7 -47.51 12.90 2.10
N GLU A 8 -47.85 14.15 1.85
CA GLU A 8 -47.18 14.96 0.83
C GLU A 8 -45.65 14.90 1.02
N LYS A 9 -44.98 14.35 0.05
CA LYS A 9 -43.52 14.30 0.05
C LYS A 9 -43.02 15.73 -0.11
N LYS A 10 -42.40 16.28 0.93
CA LYS A 10 -41.79 17.63 0.93
C LYS A 10 -40.34 17.54 0.49
N ALA A 11 -39.87 18.56 -0.26
CA ALA A 11 -38.46 18.68 -0.63
C ALA A 11 -37.57 18.73 0.62
N LEU A 12 -36.35 18.17 0.51
CA LEU A 12 -35.37 18.27 1.58
C LEU A 12 -35.01 19.74 1.82
N SER A 13 -34.89 20.11 3.09
CA SER A 13 -34.36 21.41 3.52
C SER A 13 -33.28 21.24 4.56
N ALA A 14 -32.32 22.16 4.65
CA ALA A 14 -31.26 22.14 5.65
C ALA A 14 -31.82 22.00 7.05
N LYS A 15 -32.88 22.80 7.38
CA LYS A 15 -33.56 22.74 8.67
C LYS A 15 -34.17 21.36 8.97
N ALA A 16 -34.68 20.65 7.95
CA ALA A 16 -35.24 19.31 8.13
C ALA A 16 -34.13 18.27 8.35
N ILE A 17 -32.94 18.47 7.79
CA ILE A 17 -31.75 17.63 7.99
C ILE A 17 -31.18 17.87 9.38
N GLU A 18 -31.07 19.12 9.82
CA GLU A 18 -30.54 19.46 11.15
C GLU A 18 -31.37 18.83 12.27
N LYS A 19 -32.67 18.78 12.10
CA LYS A 19 -33.63 18.20 13.09
C LYS A 19 -33.66 16.67 13.11
N MET A 20 -32.96 15.98 12.17
CA MET A 20 -32.92 14.52 12.17
C MET A 20 -32.17 13.99 13.39
N LYS A 21 -32.75 12.97 14.03
CA LYS A 21 -32.20 12.26 15.21
C LYS A 21 -31.79 10.84 14.82
N SER A 22 -30.97 10.24 15.66
CA SER A 22 -30.64 8.84 15.55
C SER A 22 -31.88 7.97 15.55
N GLY A 23 -32.00 7.03 14.61
CA GLY A 23 -33.17 6.17 14.46
C GLY A 23 -34.28 6.73 13.55
N ASP A 24 -34.20 7.98 13.12
CA ASP A 24 -35.14 8.51 12.15
C ASP A 24 -35.03 7.77 10.80
N LYS A 25 -36.19 7.60 10.14
CA LYS A 25 -36.23 7.03 8.78
C LYS A 25 -35.51 7.97 7.81
N ASP A 26 -34.90 7.38 6.79
CA ASP A 26 -34.26 8.14 5.70
C ASP A 26 -35.26 9.13 5.07
N LYS A 27 -34.79 10.36 4.88
CA LYS A 27 -35.57 11.37 4.14
C LYS A 27 -35.09 11.41 2.70
N SER A 28 -36.02 11.53 1.75
CA SER A 28 -35.75 11.63 0.31
C SER A 28 -36.08 13.00 -0.22
N ASP A 29 -35.29 13.48 -1.17
CA ASP A 29 -35.63 14.69 -1.93
C ASP A 29 -36.62 14.38 -3.05
N ILE A 30 -37.22 15.42 -3.66
CA ILE A 30 -38.25 15.33 -4.69
C ILE A 30 -37.85 16.11 -5.96
N GLY A 31 -38.71 16.05 -6.97
CA GLY A 31 -38.51 16.79 -8.25
C GLY A 31 -37.23 16.34 -8.96
N GLU A 32 -36.45 17.30 -9.42
CA GLU A 32 -35.19 17.03 -10.11
C GLU A 32 -34.17 16.27 -9.26
N ASN A 33 -34.30 16.29 -7.93
CA ASN A 33 -33.37 15.68 -6.99
C ASN A 33 -33.83 14.28 -6.53
N VAL A 34 -34.79 13.67 -7.20
CA VAL A 34 -35.20 12.29 -6.93
C VAL A 34 -34.01 11.35 -6.92
N GLY A 35 -33.93 10.51 -5.89
CA GLY A 35 -32.81 9.62 -5.66
C GLY A 35 -31.84 10.11 -4.59
N LEU A 36 -31.79 11.43 -4.32
CA LEU A 36 -31.04 11.94 -3.16
C LEU A 36 -31.76 11.56 -1.87
N ARG A 37 -30.99 10.97 -0.96
CA ARG A 37 -31.47 10.62 0.38
C ARG A 37 -30.48 11.06 1.44
N VAL A 38 -30.99 11.28 2.63
CA VAL A 38 -30.20 11.52 3.84
C VAL A 38 -30.62 10.53 4.92
N SER A 39 -29.65 9.88 5.53
CA SER A 39 -29.83 9.02 6.70
C SER A 39 -29.17 9.63 7.93
N CYS A 40 -29.70 9.34 9.12
CA CYS A 40 -29.08 9.67 10.38
C CYS A 40 -28.63 8.40 11.09
N GLY A 41 -27.30 8.19 11.17
CA GLY A 41 -26.72 7.03 11.83
C GLY A 41 -26.92 7.02 13.34
N LYS A 42 -26.61 5.90 14.00
CA LYS A 42 -26.73 5.73 15.46
C LYS A 42 -25.95 6.79 16.26
N THR A 43 -24.85 7.29 15.72
CA THR A 43 -24.01 8.35 16.31
C THR A 43 -24.53 9.76 16.04
N GLY A 44 -25.70 9.93 15.40
CA GLY A 44 -26.23 11.23 14.98
C GLY A 44 -25.60 11.77 13.69
N LYS A 45 -24.64 11.06 13.08
CA LYS A 45 -23.99 11.43 11.82
C LYS A 45 -24.99 11.35 10.67
N LYS A 46 -25.15 12.45 9.94
CA LYS A 46 -26.09 12.57 8.82
C LYS A 46 -25.36 12.42 7.52
N SER A 47 -25.75 11.45 6.69
CA SER A 47 -25.03 11.11 5.46
C SER A 47 -25.95 11.19 4.26
N PHE A 48 -25.50 11.89 3.22
CA PHE A 48 -26.17 11.96 1.92
C PHE A 48 -25.75 10.79 1.06
N PHE A 49 -26.70 10.19 0.35
CA PHE A 49 -26.43 9.14 -0.61
C PHE A 49 -27.42 9.19 -1.78
N TYR A 50 -26.97 8.71 -2.93
CA TYR A 50 -27.78 8.52 -4.14
C TYR A 50 -28.27 7.09 -4.20
N ARG A 51 -29.60 6.89 -4.18
CA ARG A 51 -30.22 5.58 -4.39
C ARG A 51 -30.79 5.49 -5.80
N TYR A 52 -30.37 4.49 -6.56
CA TYR A 52 -30.71 4.33 -7.97
C TYR A 52 -30.77 2.85 -8.37
N ARG A 53 -31.36 2.58 -9.55
CA ARG A 53 -31.23 1.28 -10.21
C ARG A 53 -29.97 1.30 -11.08
N SER A 54 -29.13 0.31 -10.93
CA SER A 54 -27.93 0.12 -11.70
C SER A 54 -28.26 -0.10 -13.19
N PRO A 55 -27.58 0.62 -14.11
CA PRO A 55 -27.78 0.42 -15.54
C PRO A 55 -27.23 -0.93 -16.05
N ILE A 56 -26.39 -1.62 -15.25
CA ILE A 56 -25.73 -2.86 -15.62
C ILE A 56 -26.62 -4.07 -15.31
N ASP A 57 -27.11 -4.16 -14.06
CA ASP A 57 -27.81 -5.33 -13.52
C ASP A 57 -29.24 -5.04 -13.01
N GLY A 58 -29.71 -3.80 -13.14
CA GLY A 58 -31.04 -3.38 -12.67
C GLY A 58 -31.22 -3.39 -11.16
N SER A 59 -30.22 -3.80 -10.38
CA SER A 59 -30.30 -3.85 -8.91
C SER A 59 -30.31 -2.44 -8.30
N ILE A 60 -30.87 -2.33 -7.08
CA ILE A 60 -30.86 -1.08 -6.35
C ILE A 60 -29.49 -0.89 -5.71
N LYS A 61 -28.79 0.17 -6.08
CA LYS A 61 -27.49 0.57 -5.51
C LYS A 61 -27.62 1.89 -4.73
N GLN A 62 -26.66 2.08 -3.83
CA GLN A 62 -26.49 3.32 -3.09
C GLN A 62 -25.06 3.83 -3.26
N TYR A 63 -24.92 5.10 -3.63
CA TYR A 63 -23.62 5.78 -3.76
C TYR A 63 -23.51 6.84 -2.65
N PRO A 64 -22.49 6.78 -1.80
CA PRO A 64 -22.27 7.79 -0.77
C PRO A 64 -21.84 9.12 -1.42
N ILE A 65 -22.51 10.22 -1.04
CA ILE A 65 -22.20 11.55 -1.55
C ILE A 65 -21.31 12.30 -0.56
N GLY A 66 -21.69 12.28 0.72
CA GLY A 66 -20.94 12.97 1.76
C GLY A 66 -21.71 13.08 3.07
N VAL A 67 -21.12 13.77 4.02
CA VAL A 67 -21.64 13.89 5.39
C VAL A 67 -21.97 15.35 5.67
N TYR A 68 -23.14 15.58 6.24
CA TYR A 68 -23.54 16.90 6.73
C TYR A 68 -22.90 17.17 8.11
N PRO A 69 -22.37 18.37 8.39
CA PRO A 69 -22.42 19.60 7.58
C PRO A 69 -21.25 19.79 6.61
N GLU A 70 -20.26 18.87 6.55
CA GLU A 70 -19.09 18.97 5.64
C GLU A 70 -19.50 19.14 4.18
N VAL A 71 -20.56 18.41 3.77
CA VAL A 71 -21.23 18.56 2.48
C VAL A 71 -22.60 19.16 2.75
N THR A 72 -22.87 20.31 2.15
CA THR A 72 -24.18 20.99 2.23
C THR A 72 -25.20 20.30 1.34
N LEU A 73 -26.49 20.57 1.58
CA LEU A 73 -27.56 20.05 0.73
C LEU A 73 -27.44 20.54 -0.73
N SER A 74 -26.93 21.74 -0.94
CA SER A 74 -26.71 22.31 -2.29
C SER A 74 -25.63 21.52 -3.03
N GLU A 75 -24.49 21.28 -2.40
CA GLU A 75 -23.38 20.49 -2.97
C GLU A 75 -23.81 19.03 -3.23
N ALA A 76 -24.58 18.44 -2.30
CA ALA A 76 -25.12 17.09 -2.49
C ALA A 76 -26.03 17.00 -3.72
N ARG A 77 -26.83 18.06 -4.02
CA ARG A 77 -27.66 18.14 -5.22
C ARG A 77 -26.83 18.29 -6.50
N VAL A 78 -25.77 19.09 -6.45
CA VAL A 78 -24.82 19.21 -7.57
C VAL A 78 -24.19 17.85 -7.88
N LYS A 79 -23.67 17.17 -6.86
CA LYS A 79 -23.07 15.85 -7.01
C LYS A 79 -24.06 14.81 -7.54
N LEU A 80 -25.31 14.87 -7.08
CA LEU A 80 -26.38 14.03 -7.60
C LEU A 80 -26.56 14.20 -9.11
N LYS A 81 -26.55 15.45 -9.63
CA LYS A 81 -26.69 15.72 -11.06
C LYS A 81 -25.57 15.08 -11.87
N GLU A 82 -24.33 15.19 -11.42
CA GLU A 82 -23.16 14.52 -12.03
C GLU A 82 -23.37 13.01 -12.11
N LEU A 83 -23.73 12.38 -10.97
CA LEU A 83 -23.97 10.94 -10.89
C LEU A 83 -25.12 10.47 -11.77
N LYS A 84 -26.16 11.29 -11.96
CA LYS A 84 -27.25 11.00 -12.90
C LYS A 84 -26.79 11.03 -14.34
N ILE A 85 -25.94 12.00 -14.71
CA ILE A 85 -25.34 12.09 -16.05
C ILE A 85 -24.48 10.86 -16.32
N GLU A 86 -23.65 10.42 -15.36
CA GLU A 86 -22.86 9.20 -15.50
C GLU A 86 -23.73 7.97 -15.70
N ARG A 87 -24.78 7.84 -14.88
CA ARG A 87 -25.74 6.73 -15.02
C ARG A 87 -26.44 6.73 -16.37
N SER A 88 -26.81 7.90 -16.91
CA SER A 88 -27.45 8.00 -18.25
C SER A 88 -26.54 7.55 -19.39
N LYS A 89 -25.22 7.61 -19.18
CA LYS A 89 -24.19 7.06 -20.09
C LYS A 89 -23.95 5.55 -19.91
N GLY A 90 -24.75 4.86 -19.10
CA GLY A 90 -24.61 3.43 -18.83
C GLY A 90 -23.58 3.08 -17.77
N VAL A 91 -22.93 4.05 -17.15
CA VAL A 91 -21.93 3.81 -16.10
C VAL A 91 -22.63 3.61 -14.75
N CYS A 92 -22.24 2.57 -14.00
CA CYS A 92 -22.70 2.38 -12.63
C CYS A 92 -21.77 3.15 -11.66
N PRO A 93 -22.21 4.26 -11.03
CA PRO A 93 -21.34 5.07 -10.17
C PRO A 93 -20.74 4.28 -9.00
N LYS A 94 -21.50 3.33 -8.42
CA LYS A 94 -20.99 2.50 -7.33
C LYS A 94 -19.91 1.53 -7.79
N ALA A 95 -20.08 0.89 -8.94
CA ALA A 95 -19.07 -0.02 -9.49
C ALA A 95 -17.77 0.73 -9.81
N ARG A 96 -17.88 1.94 -10.38
CA ARG A 96 -16.71 2.79 -10.61
C ARG A 96 -15.99 3.14 -9.30
N LEU A 97 -16.72 3.54 -8.27
CA LEU A 97 -16.12 3.86 -6.96
C LEU A 97 -15.41 2.64 -6.34
N GLU A 98 -15.98 1.46 -6.49
CA GLU A 98 -15.37 0.21 -6.00
C GLU A 98 -14.11 -0.12 -6.79
N GLN A 99 -14.12 0.06 -8.10
CA GLN A 99 -12.93 -0.12 -8.95
C GLN A 99 -11.82 0.87 -8.59
N GLU A 100 -12.13 2.15 -8.44
CA GLU A 100 -11.18 3.18 -8.02
C GLU A 100 -10.52 2.84 -6.67
N LYS A 101 -11.29 2.29 -5.71
CA LYS A 101 -10.74 1.84 -4.44
C LYS A 101 -9.78 0.66 -4.58
N ILE A 102 -10.14 -0.32 -5.42
CA ILE A 102 -9.28 -1.48 -5.70
C ILE A 102 -7.98 -1.03 -6.36
N ASP A 103 -8.07 -0.13 -7.35
CA ASP A 103 -6.90 0.37 -8.05
C ASP A 103 -6.00 1.21 -7.13
N HIS A 104 -6.60 2.03 -6.26
CA HIS A 104 -5.84 2.77 -5.24
C HIS A 104 -5.12 1.83 -4.27
N GLN A 105 -5.78 0.77 -3.80
CA GLN A 105 -5.16 -0.22 -2.92
C GLN A 105 -4.02 -0.96 -3.61
N LYS A 106 -4.20 -1.38 -4.88
CA LYS A 106 -3.15 -2.01 -5.68
C LYS A 106 -1.95 -1.08 -5.87
N ASN A 107 -2.20 0.17 -6.24
CA ASN A 107 -1.13 1.16 -6.42
C ASN A 107 -0.37 1.44 -5.13
N LYS A 108 -1.09 1.50 -3.99
CA LYS A 108 -0.46 1.65 -2.68
C LYS A 108 0.44 0.45 -2.35
N ALA A 109 -0.05 -0.78 -2.56
CA ALA A 109 0.74 -2.00 -2.33
C ALA A 109 1.99 -2.05 -3.23
N ILE A 110 1.86 -1.71 -4.52
CA ILE A 110 3.00 -1.63 -5.44
C ILE A 110 4.02 -0.58 -4.97
N THR A 111 3.55 0.58 -4.51
CA THR A 111 4.44 1.65 -4.03
C THR A 111 5.17 1.23 -2.75
N GLU A 112 4.50 0.54 -1.83
CA GLU A 112 5.10 0.01 -0.62
C GLU A 112 6.14 -1.06 -0.93
N GLN A 113 5.82 -2.03 -1.81
CA GLN A 113 6.78 -3.04 -2.27
C GLN A 113 8.00 -2.42 -2.95
N LYS A 114 7.80 -1.37 -3.76
CA LYS A 114 8.91 -0.66 -4.38
C LYS A 114 9.79 0.01 -3.34
N LYS A 115 9.22 0.67 -2.34
CA LYS A 115 9.99 1.28 -1.24
C LYS A 115 10.80 0.24 -0.46
N GLU A 116 10.23 -0.93 -0.19
CA GLU A 116 10.93 -2.02 0.50
C GLU A 116 12.10 -2.56 -0.33
N ARG A 117 11.92 -2.71 -1.65
CA ARG A 117 12.98 -3.12 -2.57
C ARG A 117 14.10 -2.08 -2.65
N ASP A 118 13.74 -0.82 -2.78
CA ASP A 118 14.70 0.29 -2.86
C ASP A 118 15.45 0.49 -1.53
N ALA A 119 14.83 0.13 -0.40
CA ALA A 119 15.46 0.17 0.91
C ALA A 119 16.46 -0.97 1.16
N PHE A 120 16.37 -2.10 0.42
CA PHE A 120 17.32 -3.20 0.51
C PHE A 120 18.52 -2.95 -0.40
N THR A 121 19.50 -2.23 0.12
CA THR A 121 20.71 -1.83 -0.61
C THR A 121 21.78 -2.92 -0.58
N ILE A 122 22.85 -2.75 -1.36
CA ILE A 122 24.06 -3.60 -1.30
C ILE A 122 24.68 -3.59 0.10
N HIS A 123 24.63 -2.45 0.80
CA HIS A 123 25.07 -2.39 2.19
C HIS A 123 24.25 -3.35 3.06
N SER A 124 22.94 -3.29 2.96
CA SER A 124 22.04 -4.19 3.70
C SER A 124 22.25 -5.67 3.33
N LEU A 125 22.50 -5.95 2.06
CA LEU A 125 22.81 -7.30 1.57
C LEU A 125 24.10 -7.85 2.20
N VAL A 126 25.15 -7.02 2.21
CA VAL A 126 26.45 -7.38 2.77
C VAL A 126 26.35 -7.61 4.29
N ASP A 127 25.66 -6.73 5.01
CA ASP A 127 25.44 -6.89 6.45
C ASP A 127 24.68 -8.17 6.77
N LEU A 128 23.57 -8.39 6.05
CA LEU A 128 22.78 -9.61 6.21
C LEU A 128 23.63 -10.87 6.00
N TYR A 129 24.43 -10.91 4.94
CA TYR A 129 25.31 -12.04 4.65
C TYR A 129 26.41 -12.23 5.72
N LEU A 130 27.03 -11.14 6.16
CA LEU A 130 28.06 -11.18 7.19
C LEU A 130 27.49 -11.67 8.52
N ASP A 131 26.37 -11.15 8.94
CA ASP A 131 25.79 -11.44 10.25
C ASP A 131 25.13 -12.82 10.29
N ASP A 132 24.52 -13.26 9.20
CA ASP A 132 23.80 -14.53 9.15
C ASP A 132 24.65 -15.73 8.75
N VAL A 133 25.66 -15.52 7.92
CA VAL A 133 26.44 -16.62 7.35
C VAL A 133 27.89 -16.62 7.82
N ILE A 134 28.56 -15.48 7.78
CA ILE A 134 30.00 -15.41 7.97
C ILE A 134 30.39 -15.34 9.45
N CYS A 135 29.69 -14.50 10.23
CA CYS A 135 30.04 -14.22 11.63
C CYS A 135 29.37 -15.21 12.61
N ASP A 136 30.02 -15.38 13.74
CA ASP A 136 29.42 -16.08 14.89
C ASP A 136 28.28 -15.21 15.43
N ARG A 137 27.17 -15.84 15.81
CA ARG A 137 25.98 -15.13 16.29
C ARG A 137 25.29 -15.83 17.44
N GLN A 138 24.57 -15.08 18.24
CA GLN A 138 23.69 -15.56 19.29
C GLN A 138 22.24 -15.33 18.88
N ILE A 139 21.43 -16.37 18.99
CA ILE A 139 19.98 -16.26 18.75
C ILE A 139 19.23 -16.70 20.00
N LEU A 140 18.17 -15.96 20.31
CA LEU A 140 17.23 -16.35 21.37
C LEU A 140 16.28 -17.41 20.80
N ASP A 141 16.28 -18.59 21.38
CA ASP A 141 15.28 -19.60 21.04
C ASP A 141 13.91 -19.18 21.59
N SER A 142 12.99 -18.85 20.70
CA SER A 142 11.65 -18.37 21.06
C SER A 142 10.79 -19.37 21.82
N LYS A 143 11.14 -20.67 21.79
CA LYS A 143 10.41 -21.74 22.50
C LYS A 143 10.95 -21.99 23.89
N THR A 144 12.26 -21.91 24.08
CA THR A 144 12.92 -22.25 25.35
C THR A 144 13.41 -21.05 26.14
N GLY A 145 13.44 -19.85 25.51
CA GLY A 145 14.03 -18.64 26.11
C GLY A 145 15.55 -18.68 26.27
N ASN A 146 16.21 -19.72 25.78
CA ASN A 146 17.66 -19.91 25.92
C ASN A 146 18.41 -19.25 24.77
N ILE A 147 19.61 -18.75 25.08
CA ILE A 147 20.52 -18.20 24.05
C ILE A 147 21.27 -19.38 23.42
N LYS A 148 21.13 -19.56 22.11
CA LYS A 148 21.87 -20.52 21.31
C LYS A 148 22.99 -19.81 20.55
N PHE A 149 24.21 -20.32 20.71
CA PHE A 149 25.36 -19.85 19.96
C PHE A 149 25.44 -20.60 18.60
N ILE A 150 25.51 -19.87 17.50
CA ILE A 150 25.70 -20.41 16.15
C ILE A 150 27.05 -19.93 15.64
N LYS A 151 27.91 -20.89 15.28
CA LYS A 151 29.19 -20.57 14.64
C LYS A 151 28.97 -20.13 13.22
N GLY A 152 29.66 -19.06 12.84
CA GLY A 152 29.72 -18.60 11.45
C GLY A 152 30.50 -19.58 10.56
N ALA A 153 30.35 -19.43 9.26
CA ALA A 153 31.00 -20.25 8.25
C ALA A 153 32.53 -20.12 8.26
N ARG A 154 33.07 -19.10 8.91
CA ARG A 154 34.52 -18.82 8.94
C ARG A 154 35.04 -18.63 10.36
N LYS A 155 36.35 -18.92 10.55
CA LYS A 155 37.06 -18.58 11.76
C LYS A 155 37.24 -17.07 11.92
N LEU A 156 37.42 -16.56 13.12
CA LEU A 156 37.50 -15.14 13.47
C LEU A 156 38.36 -14.30 12.50
N LYS A 157 39.57 -14.78 12.16
CA LYS A 157 40.45 -14.10 11.18
C LYS A 157 39.78 -13.99 9.79
N GLY A 158 39.14 -15.08 9.35
CA GLY A 158 38.42 -15.08 8.06
C GLY A 158 37.17 -14.20 8.07
N GLN A 159 36.45 -14.11 9.18
CA GLN A 159 35.31 -13.21 9.38
C GLN A 159 35.74 -11.76 9.22
N SER A 160 36.81 -11.35 9.90
CA SER A 160 37.36 -9.98 9.82
C SER A 160 37.86 -9.65 8.40
N GLU A 161 38.50 -10.60 7.73
CA GLU A 161 39.00 -10.41 6.36
C GLU A 161 37.87 -10.28 5.35
N THR A 162 36.83 -11.13 5.43
CA THR A 162 35.66 -11.04 4.55
C THR A 162 34.93 -9.71 4.76
N ARG A 163 34.70 -9.31 6.03
CA ARG A 163 34.09 -8.02 6.35
C ARG A 163 34.87 -6.88 5.74
N ARG A 164 36.18 -6.82 5.98
CA ARG A 164 37.06 -5.78 5.42
C ARG A 164 36.98 -5.74 3.89
N THR A 165 37.04 -6.88 3.26
CA THR A 165 37.00 -7.00 1.80
C THR A 165 35.68 -6.50 1.23
N LEU A 166 34.55 -6.95 1.74
CA LEU A 166 33.24 -6.55 1.26
C LEU A 166 32.96 -5.05 1.49
N TYR A 167 33.34 -4.53 2.65
CA TYR A 167 33.16 -3.09 2.94
C TYR A 167 34.07 -2.20 2.08
N THR A 168 35.34 -2.59 1.89
CA THR A 168 36.30 -1.76 1.16
C THR A 168 36.06 -1.79 -0.33
N ASP A 169 35.70 -2.94 -0.87
CA ASP A 169 35.64 -3.17 -2.32
C ASP A 169 34.23 -3.15 -2.90
N VAL A 170 33.20 -3.53 -2.11
CA VAL A 170 31.81 -3.61 -2.57
C VAL A 170 30.98 -2.44 -2.01
N VAL A 171 30.87 -2.35 -0.68
CA VAL A 171 30.00 -1.35 -0.04
C VAL A 171 30.44 0.08 -0.38
N LYS A 172 31.74 0.34 -0.41
CA LYS A 172 32.27 1.67 -0.78
C LYS A 172 31.88 2.11 -2.19
N VAL A 173 31.65 1.18 -3.11
CA VAL A 173 31.38 1.47 -4.54
C VAL A 173 29.90 1.37 -4.88
N LEU A 174 29.22 0.36 -4.34
CA LEU A 174 27.83 0.01 -4.67
C LEU A 174 26.88 0.09 -3.47
N GLY A 175 27.37 0.41 -2.28
CA GLY A 175 26.65 0.25 -1.03
C GLY A 175 25.27 0.90 -0.97
N ASP A 176 25.11 2.09 -1.56
CA ASP A 176 23.85 2.85 -1.56
C ASP A 176 22.88 2.42 -2.66
N MET A 177 23.33 1.58 -3.61
CA MET A 177 22.45 1.08 -4.67
C MET A 177 21.49 0.03 -4.14
N PRO A 178 20.20 0.07 -4.52
CA PRO A 178 19.28 -1.03 -4.29
C PRO A 178 19.86 -2.34 -4.86
N ALA A 179 19.89 -3.39 -4.06
CA ALA A 179 20.53 -4.65 -4.46
C ALA A 179 19.92 -5.24 -5.75
N ILE A 180 18.63 -5.01 -5.97
CA ILE A 180 17.90 -5.47 -7.16
C ILE A 180 18.25 -4.68 -8.43
N GLU A 181 18.77 -3.46 -8.30
CA GLU A 181 19.11 -2.59 -9.43
C GLU A 181 20.56 -2.76 -9.91
N VAL A 182 21.38 -3.46 -9.13
CA VAL A 182 22.78 -3.72 -9.51
C VAL A 182 22.86 -4.59 -10.74
N THR A 183 23.47 -4.06 -11.78
CA THR A 183 23.63 -4.75 -13.06
C THR A 183 24.96 -5.49 -13.15
N LYS A 184 25.03 -6.45 -14.08
CA LYS A 184 26.29 -7.11 -14.42
C LYS A 184 27.39 -6.11 -14.81
N ARG A 185 27.03 -4.99 -15.44
CA ARG A 185 27.97 -3.94 -15.83
C ARG A 185 28.57 -3.25 -14.62
N ASP A 186 27.79 -2.96 -13.59
CA ASP A 186 28.27 -2.32 -12.36
C ASP A 186 29.27 -3.22 -11.64
N VAL A 187 28.96 -4.52 -11.54
CA VAL A 187 29.85 -5.51 -10.94
C VAL A 187 31.15 -5.64 -11.74
N ILE A 188 31.08 -5.72 -13.08
CA ILE A 188 32.28 -5.80 -13.93
C ILE A 188 33.13 -4.55 -13.75
N THR A 189 32.52 -3.36 -13.71
CA THR A 189 33.26 -2.09 -13.52
C THR A 189 33.97 -2.08 -12.17
N MET A 190 33.28 -2.48 -11.10
CA MET A 190 33.86 -2.61 -9.77
C MET A 190 35.05 -3.58 -9.76
N ILE A 191 34.89 -4.78 -10.33
CA ILE A 191 35.96 -5.80 -10.38
C ILE A 191 37.15 -5.31 -11.19
N ASN A 192 36.94 -4.66 -12.34
CA ASN A 192 38.03 -4.08 -13.16
C ASN A 192 38.81 -3.02 -12.38
N ASN A 193 38.15 -2.21 -11.56
CA ASN A 193 38.82 -1.25 -10.69
C ASN A 193 39.74 -1.93 -9.66
N ILE A 194 39.31 -3.08 -9.14
CA ILE A 194 40.14 -3.90 -8.23
C ILE A 194 41.34 -4.48 -8.95
N ILE A 195 41.16 -5.02 -10.16
CA ILE A 195 42.20 -5.58 -10.98
C ILE A 195 43.23 -4.51 -11.38
N ASN A 196 42.76 -3.33 -11.78
CA ASN A 196 43.62 -2.20 -12.19
C ASN A 196 44.48 -1.66 -11.03
N ARG A 197 44.07 -1.86 -9.78
CA ARG A 197 44.93 -1.63 -8.59
C ARG A 197 46.03 -2.69 -8.42
N GLY A 198 46.15 -3.64 -9.29
CA GLY A 198 47.14 -4.73 -9.23
C GLY A 198 46.66 -5.97 -8.42
N SER A 199 45.37 -6.05 -8.05
CA SER A 199 44.86 -7.07 -7.13
C SER A 199 43.93 -8.08 -7.84
N LYS A 200 44.42 -8.79 -8.88
CA LYS A 200 43.60 -9.76 -9.64
C LYS A 200 42.94 -10.84 -8.79
N VAL A 201 43.69 -11.44 -7.85
CA VAL A 201 43.17 -12.48 -6.93
C VAL A 201 42.05 -11.93 -6.05
N GLN A 202 42.19 -10.70 -5.62
CA GLN A 202 41.17 -10.02 -4.81
C GLN A 202 39.87 -9.81 -5.61
N GLY A 203 39.96 -9.42 -6.89
CA GLY A 203 38.78 -9.28 -7.75
C GLY A 203 37.95 -10.56 -7.82
N GLY A 204 38.62 -11.72 -8.00
CA GLY A 204 37.95 -13.02 -8.00
C GLY A 204 37.29 -13.38 -6.65
N ARG A 205 37.97 -13.07 -5.54
CA ARG A 205 37.41 -13.28 -4.20
C ARG A 205 36.18 -12.42 -3.92
N VAL A 206 36.25 -11.14 -4.27
CA VAL A 206 35.12 -10.21 -4.11
C VAL A 206 33.91 -10.67 -4.91
N LEU A 207 34.10 -11.09 -6.14
CA LEU A 207 33.03 -11.62 -6.99
C LEU A 207 32.38 -12.86 -6.38
N ALA A 208 33.19 -13.81 -5.89
CA ALA A 208 32.69 -15.02 -5.25
C ALA A 208 31.88 -14.71 -3.98
N GLU A 209 32.38 -13.82 -3.11
CA GLU A 209 31.66 -13.41 -1.91
C GLU A 209 30.35 -12.69 -2.22
N LEU A 210 30.36 -11.80 -3.21
CA LEU A 210 29.15 -11.08 -3.63
C LEU A 210 28.10 -12.04 -4.19
N ASN A 211 28.50 -13.01 -5.00
CA ASN A 211 27.59 -14.06 -5.48
C ASN A 211 26.95 -14.86 -4.33
N LEU A 212 27.76 -15.29 -3.36
CA LEU A 212 27.25 -16.02 -2.19
C LEU A 212 26.28 -15.17 -1.37
N ALA A 213 26.54 -13.86 -1.22
CA ALA A 213 25.62 -12.94 -0.54
C ALA A 213 24.26 -12.85 -1.26
N TYR A 214 24.28 -12.75 -2.59
CA TYR A 214 23.04 -12.75 -3.38
C TYR A 214 22.32 -14.09 -3.31
N GLU A 215 23.02 -15.22 -3.46
CA GLU A 215 22.42 -16.56 -3.34
C GLU A 215 21.74 -16.75 -1.99
N TYR A 216 22.38 -16.29 -0.92
CA TYR A 216 21.82 -16.35 0.41
C TYR A 216 20.54 -15.50 0.53
N ALA A 217 20.59 -14.24 0.08
CA ALA A 217 19.44 -13.34 0.13
C ALA A 217 18.24 -13.88 -0.68
N ILE A 218 18.50 -14.41 -1.88
CA ILE A 218 17.47 -15.05 -2.71
C ILE A 218 16.89 -16.28 -1.98
N GLY A 219 17.75 -17.10 -1.36
CA GLY A 219 17.35 -18.29 -0.63
C GLY A 219 16.39 -18.01 0.54
N ILE A 220 16.50 -16.85 1.17
CA ILE A 220 15.61 -16.40 2.25
C ILE A 220 14.46 -15.49 1.78
N GLY A 221 14.30 -15.31 0.45
CA GLY A 221 13.18 -14.56 -0.14
C GLY A 221 13.34 -13.04 -0.15
N ARG A 222 14.59 -12.54 -0.16
CA ARG A 222 14.94 -11.12 -0.29
C ARG A 222 15.32 -10.74 -1.71
#